data_270e52936ad1943d4a0945f74dd300ca
#
_entry.id   270e52936ad1943d4a0945f74dd300ca
#
_cell.length_a   1.000
_cell.length_b   1.000
_cell.length_c   1.000
_cell.angle_alpha   90.00
_cell.angle_beta   90.00
_cell.angle_gamma   90.00
#
_symmetry.space_group_name_H-M   'P 1'
#
loop_
_entity.id
_entity.type
_entity.pdbx_description
1 polymer ?
#
loop_
_entity_poly.entity_id
_entity_poly.type
_entity_poly.pdbx_seq_one_letter_code
_entity_poly.pdbx_strand_id
1 'polypeptide(L)'
;MKNKSFSTFILTILLIVCTSLGSVSNGLSNMPNIIAESAIVMDMDTGEVIASKNAKVQRPVASTIKLLTSLIFAENISRGDMISFTEESLKTTQTALNNLKRINVGDRISSDDLMKAVMIYSANDAAYLMSNAVYGNYKNFVNLMNEKVKLLGLEDTHVVNPCGLESNAVDPYNKEINISTAYDIAVIAKEAYKNSWIRETISNENSNVTINIEGENVPLKIRNKILGQYGNVGGKTGNEVQAGHCFVGFFQRDNRNLVTVALNSQYGLDGTNVFNDTKAIADYGYSAKKEIFKKAGDEIATIKLQYRKYGVFGPKKYITVPVIALEDITYYKNDINDGHEKIEYNNENKSAWKLSGKNIELNFTLPDYYSKVKGKVSLNKFKLLKIYMSSSFMFIIKVLVVLLVIAYFIRLRNLKRKRARKNTRKNKRRR
;
A
#
# COMPACT_ATOMS: atom_id res chain seq x y z
N MET A 1 -25.49 -55.33 -2.87
CA MET A 1 -24.39 -54.67 -2.10
C MET A 1 -23.69 -53.47 -2.80
N LYS A 2 -24.27 -52.89 -3.87
CA LYS A 2 -23.65 -51.76 -4.63
C LYS A 2 -24.10 -50.33 -4.21
N ASN A 3 -25.16 -50.19 -3.41
CA ASN A 3 -25.73 -48.85 -3.10
C ASN A 3 -25.17 -48.20 -1.81
N LYS A 4 -24.45 -48.92 -0.94
CA LYS A 4 -23.87 -48.32 0.30
C LYS A 4 -22.58 -47.55 0.05
N SER A 5 -21.78 -47.95 -0.95
CA SER A 5 -20.52 -47.27 -1.30
C SER A 5 -20.71 -45.88 -1.95
N PHE A 6 -21.80 -45.75 -2.76
CA PHE A 6 -22.10 -44.47 -3.44
C PHE A 6 -22.65 -43.42 -2.48
N SER A 7 -23.47 -43.85 -1.52
CA SER A 7 -24.01 -42.95 -0.48
C SER A 7 -22.93 -42.44 0.47
N THR A 8 -21.94 -43.28 0.81
CA THR A 8 -20.79 -42.87 1.64
C THR A 8 -19.89 -41.87 0.91
N PHE A 9 -19.67 -42.04 -0.40
CA PHE A 9 -18.86 -41.14 -1.22
C PHE A 9 -19.51 -39.74 -1.36
N ILE A 10 -20.86 -39.69 -1.55
CA ILE A 10 -21.58 -38.42 -1.61
C ILE A 10 -21.58 -37.73 -0.25
N LEU A 11 -21.70 -38.47 0.87
CA LEU A 11 -21.67 -37.89 2.21
C LEU A 11 -20.27 -37.32 2.54
N THR A 12 -19.20 -37.98 2.07
CA THR A 12 -17.82 -37.50 2.26
C THR A 12 -17.53 -36.25 1.44
N ILE A 13 -18.07 -36.14 0.20
CA ILE A 13 -17.95 -34.93 -0.63
C ILE A 13 -18.75 -33.79 -0.02
N LEU A 14 -19.96 -34.05 0.51
CA LEU A 14 -20.75 -33.03 1.19
C LEU A 14 -20.08 -32.53 2.47
N LEU A 15 -19.40 -33.37 3.25
CA LEU A 15 -18.62 -32.94 4.41
C LEU A 15 -17.39 -32.10 4.01
N ILE A 16 -16.71 -32.44 2.92
CA ILE A 16 -15.56 -31.67 2.42
C ILE A 16 -16.01 -30.29 1.88
N VAL A 17 -17.18 -30.22 1.23
CA VAL A 17 -17.74 -28.93 0.76
C VAL A 17 -18.21 -28.07 1.94
N CYS A 18 -18.71 -28.65 3.03
CA CYS A 18 -19.09 -27.90 4.24
C CYS A 18 -17.88 -27.38 5.06
N THR A 19 -16.70 -28.01 4.93
CA THR A 19 -15.49 -27.53 5.61
C THR A 19 -14.74 -26.45 4.84
N SER A 20 -15.10 -26.20 3.57
CA SER A 20 -14.56 -25.12 2.74
C SER A 20 -15.41 -23.83 2.78
N LEU A 21 -16.49 -23.79 3.53
CA LEU A 21 -17.07 -22.53 3.99
C LEU A 21 -16.09 -21.97 5.02
N GLY A 22 -15.08 -21.25 4.52
CA GLY A 22 -14.17 -20.49 5.35
C GLY A 22 -15.01 -19.72 6.36
N SER A 23 -14.76 -19.98 7.62
CA SER A 23 -15.23 -19.12 8.69
C SER A 23 -14.80 -17.72 8.28
N VAL A 24 -15.74 -16.87 7.87
CA VAL A 24 -15.55 -15.43 7.90
C VAL A 24 -15.26 -15.17 9.37
N SER A 25 -14.00 -15.16 9.71
CA SER A 25 -13.54 -14.60 10.96
C SER A 25 -14.04 -13.16 10.93
N ASN A 26 -15.16 -12.93 11.61
CA ASN A 26 -15.46 -11.61 12.12
C ASN A 26 -14.28 -11.31 13.05
N GLY A 27 -13.14 -10.87 12.48
CA GLY A 27 -12.08 -10.25 13.23
C GLY A 27 -12.78 -9.17 14.03
N LEU A 28 -12.81 -9.36 15.35
CA LEU A 28 -13.28 -8.35 16.26
C LEU A 28 -12.48 -7.10 15.93
N SER A 29 -13.10 -6.21 15.16
CA SER A 29 -12.55 -4.90 14.89
C SER A 29 -12.34 -4.27 16.26
N ASN A 30 -11.08 -3.99 16.62
CA ASN A 30 -10.76 -3.27 17.86
C ASN A 30 -11.22 -1.81 17.79
N MET A 31 -11.95 -1.45 16.74
CA MET A 31 -12.57 -0.14 16.58
C MET A 31 -13.60 0.13 17.68
N PRO A 32 -13.71 1.37 18.15
CA PRO A 32 -14.79 1.79 19.02
C PRO A 32 -16.15 1.56 18.34
N ASN A 33 -17.21 1.47 19.14
CA ASN A 33 -18.56 1.39 18.58
C ASN A 33 -18.91 2.73 17.90
N ILE A 34 -19.00 2.73 16.56
CA ILE A 34 -19.28 3.89 15.72
C ILE A 34 -20.49 3.61 14.83
N ILE A 35 -21.19 4.68 14.45
CA ILE A 35 -22.37 4.64 13.59
C ILE A 35 -21.99 4.38 12.12
N ALA A 36 -20.87 4.96 11.67
CA ALA A 36 -20.36 4.79 10.31
C ALA A 36 -20.23 3.29 9.96
N GLU A 37 -20.69 2.93 8.77
CA GLU A 37 -20.65 1.54 8.31
C GLU A 37 -19.28 1.09 7.86
N SER A 38 -18.46 2.01 7.30
CA SER A 38 -17.06 1.78 6.97
C SER A 38 -16.19 2.85 7.58
N ALA A 39 -15.05 2.45 8.14
CA ALA A 39 -14.13 3.39 8.75
C ALA A 39 -12.67 2.87 8.75
N ILE A 40 -11.73 3.80 8.84
CA ILE A 40 -10.31 3.51 8.97
C ILE A 40 -9.60 4.63 9.72
N VAL A 41 -8.55 4.28 10.44
CA VAL A 41 -7.52 5.21 10.89
C VAL A 41 -6.15 4.72 10.43
N MET A 42 -5.40 5.63 9.81
CA MET A 42 -4.09 5.36 9.23
C MET A 42 -3.09 6.41 9.72
N ASP A 43 -1.89 5.98 10.03
CA ASP A 43 -0.76 6.86 10.31
C ASP A 43 -0.27 7.48 8.98
N MET A 44 -0.27 8.81 8.91
CA MET A 44 0.01 9.52 7.66
C MET A 44 1.50 9.53 7.29
N ASP A 45 2.37 9.43 8.30
CA ASP A 45 3.81 9.48 8.08
C ASP A 45 4.32 8.14 7.57
N THR A 46 3.76 7.05 8.08
CA THR A 46 4.18 5.68 7.76
C THR A 46 3.30 4.97 6.76
N GLY A 47 2.02 5.32 6.66
CA GLY A 47 1.01 4.61 5.88
C GLY A 47 0.42 3.38 6.60
N GLU A 48 0.86 3.08 7.82
CA GLU A 48 0.37 1.91 8.56
C GLU A 48 -1.09 2.09 8.98
N VAL A 49 -1.93 1.13 8.63
CA VAL A 49 -3.32 1.08 9.09
C VAL A 49 -3.34 0.68 10.56
N ILE A 50 -3.91 1.54 11.42
CA ILE A 50 -3.97 1.31 12.86
C ILE A 50 -5.21 0.51 13.22
N ALA A 51 -6.36 0.85 12.64
CA ALA A 51 -7.60 0.11 12.81
C ALA A 51 -8.54 0.33 11.62
N SER A 52 -9.44 -0.61 11.39
CA SER A 52 -10.38 -0.62 10.27
C SER A 52 -11.69 -1.29 10.65
N LYS A 53 -12.76 -0.85 9.99
CA LYS A 53 -14.10 -1.44 10.02
C LYS A 53 -14.64 -1.44 8.61
N ASN A 54 -14.80 -2.61 7.99
CA ASN A 54 -15.32 -2.74 6.62
C ASN A 54 -14.58 -1.82 5.62
N ALA A 55 -13.26 -1.59 5.83
CA ALA A 55 -12.54 -0.54 5.14
C ALA A 55 -12.31 -0.83 3.64
N LYS A 56 -12.46 -2.07 3.19
CA LYS A 56 -12.40 -2.49 1.79
C LYS A 56 -13.78 -2.65 1.12
N VAL A 57 -14.86 -2.38 1.84
CA VAL A 57 -16.21 -2.43 1.25
C VAL A 57 -16.43 -1.20 0.38
N GLN A 58 -16.70 -1.42 -0.91
CA GLN A 58 -17.02 -0.35 -1.85
C GLN A 58 -18.33 0.35 -1.47
N ARG A 59 -18.29 1.69 -1.46
CA ARG A 59 -19.43 2.55 -1.12
C ARG A 59 -19.42 3.82 -1.95
N PRO A 60 -20.57 4.47 -2.15
CA PRO A 60 -20.62 5.86 -2.58
C PRO A 60 -19.89 6.75 -1.55
N VAL A 61 -19.10 7.70 -2.03
CA VAL A 61 -18.20 8.49 -1.18
C VAL A 61 -18.54 9.98 -1.11
N ALA A 62 -19.58 10.39 -1.81
CA ALA A 62 -20.00 11.78 -1.90
C ALA A 62 -18.82 12.74 -2.15
N SER A 63 -18.86 13.92 -1.60
CA SER A 63 -17.85 14.98 -1.82
C SER A 63 -16.48 14.70 -1.18
N THR A 64 -16.23 13.55 -0.56
CA THR A 64 -14.87 13.20 -0.09
C THR A 64 -13.92 12.99 -1.29
N ILE A 65 -14.44 12.62 -2.45
CA ILE A 65 -13.67 12.48 -3.70
C ILE A 65 -13.03 13.80 -4.16
N LYS A 66 -13.52 14.96 -3.69
CA LYS A 66 -12.91 16.25 -3.99
C LYS A 66 -11.48 16.40 -3.48
N LEU A 67 -11.03 15.53 -2.57
CA LEU A 67 -9.60 15.43 -2.23
C LEU A 67 -8.75 15.05 -3.45
N LEU A 68 -9.22 14.08 -4.24
CA LEU A 68 -8.55 13.69 -5.48
C LEU A 68 -8.63 14.78 -6.55
N THR A 69 -9.80 15.40 -6.70
CA THR A 69 -10.01 16.55 -7.61
C THR A 69 -9.05 17.68 -7.28
N SER A 70 -8.94 18.05 -6.01
CA SER A 70 -8.05 19.12 -5.54
C SER A 70 -6.56 18.74 -5.69
N LEU A 71 -6.20 17.49 -5.47
CA LEU A 71 -4.83 17.01 -5.67
C LEU A 71 -4.41 17.18 -7.14
N ILE A 72 -5.22 16.69 -8.08
CA ILE A 72 -4.92 16.81 -9.50
C ILE A 72 -4.92 18.28 -9.94
N PHE A 73 -5.85 19.09 -9.44
CA PHE A 73 -5.85 20.52 -9.71
C PHE A 73 -4.56 21.19 -9.24
N ALA A 74 -4.12 20.92 -8.00
CA ALA A 74 -2.89 21.50 -7.45
C ALA A 74 -1.59 20.99 -8.12
N GLU A 75 -1.64 19.84 -8.79
CA GLU A 75 -0.54 19.31 -9.59
C GLU A 75 -0.42 19.97 -10.98
N ASN A 76 -1.48 20.63 -11.48
CA ASN A 76 -1.55 21.11 -12.86
C ASN A 76 -1.75 22.63 -12.97
N ILE A 77 -2.24 23.30 -11.93
CA ILE A 77 -2.57 24.74 -11.94
C ILE A 77 -1.72 25.46 -10.89
N SER A 78 -1.21 26.63 -11.22
CA SER A 78 -0.44 27.46 -10.30
C SER A 78 -1.35 28.26 -9.36
N ARG A 79 -0.83 28.54 -8.16
CA ARG A 79 -1.51 29.44 -7.21
C ARG A 79 -1.57 30.86 -7.80
N GLY A 80 -2.70 31.53 -7.60
CA GLY A 80 -2.94 32.88 -8.09
C GLY A 80 -3.43 32.98 -9.53
N ASP A 81 -3.46 31.87 -10.31
CA ASP A 81 -4.02 31.87 -11.65
C ASP A 81 -5.49 32.26 -11.65
N MET A 82 -5.88 33.08 -12.60
CA MET A 82 -7.29 33.51 -12.76
C MET A 82 -8.03 32.60 -13.70
N ILE A 83 -9.11 31.99 -13.21
CA ILE A 83 -9.90 30.98 -13.92
C ILE A 83 -11.28 31.54 -14.22
N SER A 84 -11.75 31.39 -15.45
CA SER A 84 -13.06 31.87 -15.89
C SER A 84 -14.12 30.77 -15.77
N PHE A 85 -15.28 31.11 -15.17
CA PHE A 85 -16.41 30.17 -15.10
C PHE A 85 -16.90 29.80 -16.49
N THR A 86 -17.16 28.51 -16.67
CA THR A 86 -17.61 27.91 -17.93
C THR A 86 -19.10 27.60 -17.87
N GLU A 87 -19.72 27.44 -19.04
CA GLU A 87 -21.10 26.96 -19.13
C GLU A 87 -21.26 25.59 -18.46
N GLU A 88 -20.27 24.69 -18.65
CA GLU A 88 -20.28 23.35 -18.05
C GLU A 88 -20.28 23.41 -16.52
N SER A 89 -19.41 24.23 -15.93
CA SER A 89 -19.32 24.33 -14.46
C SER A 89 -20.63 24.86 -13.83
N LEU A 90 -21.31 25.79 -14.49
CA LEU A 90 -22.53 26.40 -13.99
C LEU A 90 -23.79 25.54 -14.15
N LYS A 91 -23.74 24.38 -14.82
CA LYS A 91 -24.86 23.44 -14.89
C LYS A 91 -25.19 22.81 -13.54
N THR A 92 -24.24 22.76 -12.62
CA THR A 92 -24.40 22.18 -11.30
C THR A 92 -24.94 23.21 -10.32
N THR A 93 -26.14 22.97 -9.79
CA THR A 93 -26.85 23.91 -8.90
C THR A 93 -26.87 23.47 -7.44
N GLN A 94 -26.63 22.19 -7.14
CA GLN A 94 -26.62 21.67 -5.77
C GLN A 94 -25.29 22.03 -5.09
N THR A 95 -25.35 22.70 -3.93
CA THR A 95 -24.17 23.19 -3.19
C THR A 95 -23.18 23.90 -4.12
N ALA A 96 -23.64 24.94 -4.79
CA ALA A 96 -22.90 25.68 -5.80
C ALA A 96 -22.54 27.10 -5.29
N LEU A 97 -21.45 27.68 -5.78
CA LEU A 97 -21.11 29.07 -5.55
C LEU A 97 -22.19 30.01 -6.14
N ASN A 98 -22.78 29.60 -7.28
CA ASN A 98 -23.86 30.33 -7.92
C ASN A 98 -25.11 30.50 -7.05
N ASN A 99 -25.25 29.71 -5.96
CA ASN A 99 -26.29 29.88 -4.96
C ASN A 99 -25.95 30.94 -3.90
N LEU A 100 -24.67 31.31 -3.77
CA LEU A 100 -24.19 32.32 -2.83
C LEU A 100 -24.16 33.73 -3.49
N LYS A 101 -23.76 33.76 -4.76
CA LYS A 101 -23.66 34.92 -5.62
C LYS A 101 -24.01 34.50 -7.05
N ARG A 102 -24.82 35.29 -7.76
CA ARG A 102 -25.08 35.07 -9.19
C ARG A 102 -23.76 35.14 -9.96
N ILE A 103 -23.44 34.09 -10.70
CA ILE A 103 -22.22 33.93 -11.49
C ILE A 103 -22.62 33.78 -12.97
N ASN A 104 -21.93 34.48 -13.85
CA ASN A 104 -22.09 34.38 -15.29
C ASN A 104 -20.90 33.60 -15.92
N VAL A 105 -21.12 33.06 -17.10
CA VAL A 105 -20.03 32.51 -17.90
C VAL A 105 -19.01 33.61 -18.20
N GLY A 106 -17.74 33.35 -17.93
CA GLY A 106 -16.65 34.29 -18.10
C GLY A 106 -16.27 35.07 -16.83
N ASP A 107 -17.12 35.10 -15.78
CA ASP A 107 -16.74 35.67 -14.49
C ASP A 107 -15.46 34.92 -13.98
N ARG A 108 -14.61 35.63 -13.23
CA ARG A 108 -13.28 35.12 -12.86
C ARG A 108 -13.13 34.91 -11.36
N ILE A 109 -12.41 33.86 -11.02
CA ILE A 109 -12.02 33.51 -9.66
C ILE A 109 -10.54 33.11 -9.62
N SER A 110 -9.81 33.44 -8.55
CA SER A 110 -8.44 32.95 -8.40
C SER A 110 -8.42 31.47 -8.09
N SER A 111 -7.37 30.78 -8.51
CA SER A 111 -7.16 29.35 -8.21
C SER A 111 -7.11 29.09 -6.70
N ASP A 112 -6.59 30.02 -5.88
CA ASP A 112 -6.60 29.93 -4.42
C ASP A 112 -8.03 30.00 -3.85
N ASP A 113 -8.86 30.90 -4.35
CA ASP A 113 -10.25 31.00 -3.92
C ASP A 113 -11.09 29.83 -4.44
N LEU A 114 -10.78 29.32 -5.62
CA LEU A 114 -11.40 28.12 -6.16
C LEU A 114 -11.07 26.89 -5.27
N MET A 115 -9.82 26.76 -4.80
CA MET A 115 -9.42 25.71 -3.86
C MET A 115 -10.20 25.84 -2.53
N LYS A 116 -10.35 27.05 -1.98
CA LYS A 116 -11.17 27.29 -0.77
C LYS A 116 -12.63 26.89 -1.02
N ALA A 117 -13.20 27.26 -2.16
CA ALA A 117 -14.58 26.93 -2.50
C ALA A 117 -14.83 25.42 -2.52
N VAL A 118 -13.90 24.64 -3.09
CA VAL A 118 -14.00 23.18 -3.17
C VAL A 118 -13.77 22.52 -1.82
N MET A 119 -12.74 22.93 -1.09
CA MET A 119 -12.31 22.20 0.11
C MET A 119 -13.10 22.61 1.36
N ILE A 120 -13.44 23.90 1.52
CA ILE A 120 -14.08 24.43 2.72
C ILE A 120 -15.62 24.40 2.62
N TYR A 121 -16.16 24.95 1.53
CA TYR A 121 -17.60 25.01 1.30
C TYR A 121 -18.16 23.77 0.61
N SER A 122 -17.29 23.04 -0.10
CA SER A 122 -17.66 21.85 -0.89
C SER A 122 -18.44 22.16 -2.17
N ALA A 123 -18.18 23.31 -2.80
CA ALA A 123 -18.88 23.76 -4.00
C ALA A 123 -18.72 22.75 -5.15
N ASN A 124 -19.84 22.37 -5.77
CA ASN A 124 -19.85 21.39 -6.86
C ASN A 124 -19.53 22.04 -8.20
N ASP A 125 -20.08 23.22 -8.49
CA ASP A 125 -19.73 24.03 -9.66
C ASP A 125 -18.24 24.39 -9.68
N ALA A 126 -17.65 24.69 -8.54
CA ALA A 126 -16.23 24.92 -8.38
C ALA A 126 -15.38 23.65 -8.70
N ALA A 127 -15.85 22.46 -8.33
CA ALA A 127 -15.16 21.21 -8.68
C ALA A 127 -15.19 20.93 -10.19
N TYR A 128 -16.30 21.20 -10.85
CA TYR A 128 -16.37 21.16 -12.32
C TYR A 128 -15.47 22.23 -12.95
N LEU A 129 -15.42 23.44 -12.36
CA LEU A 129 -14.53 24.49 -12.85
C LEU A 129 -13.04 24.09 -12.72
N MET A 130 -12.64 23.42 -11.62
CA MET A 130 -11.29 22.84 -11.51
C MET A 130 -11.02 21.87 -12.67
N SER A 131 -11.99 21.00 -12.99
CA SER A 131 -11.83 20.04 -14.07
C SER A 131 -11.69 20.71 -15.45
N ASN A 132 -12.47 21.78 -15.68
CA ASN A 132 -12.38 22.55 -16.91
C ASN A 132 -11.05 23.29 -17.04
N ALA A 133 -10.54 23.86 -15.94
CA ALA A 133 -9.27 24.57 -15.93
C ALA A 133 -8.08 23.68 -16.28
N VAL A 134 -8.11 22.39 -15.88
CA VAL A 134 -7.02 21.44 -16.13
C VAL A 134 -7.12 20.83 -17.55
N TYR A 135 -8.32 20.43 -17.98
CA TYR A 135 -8.49 19.65 -19.23
C TYR A 135 -9.58 20.12 -20.16
N GLY A 136 -10.15 21.29 -19.92
CA GLY A 136 -11.18 21.90 -20.77
C GLY A 136 -12.59 21.31 -20.63
N ASN A 137 -12.72 20.07 -20.16
CA ASN A 137 -14.01 19.43 -19.86
C ASN A 137 -13.87 18.37 -18.76
N TYR A 138 -14.99 18.07 -18.09
CA TYR A 138 -14.96 17.14 -16.96
C TYR A 138 -14.67 15.68 -17.36
N LYS A 139 -15.04 15.21 -18.56
CA LYS A 139 -14.83 13.80 -18.98
C LYS A 139 -13.34 13.47 -19.08
N ASN A 140 -12.55 14.34 -19.69
CA ASN A 140 -11.11 14.18 -19.75
C ASN A 140 -10.45 14.23 -18.37
N PHE A 141 -10.95 15.11 -17.51
CA PHE A 141 -10.47 15.19 -16.13
C PHE A 141 -10.80 13.93 -15.31
N VAL A 142 -11.99 13.35 -15.48
CA VAL A 142 -12.38 12.07 -14.86
C VAL A 142 -11.48 10.92 -15.32
N ASN A 143 -11.09 10.89 -16.59
CA ASN A 143 -10.10 9.93 -17.08
C ASN A 143 -8.77 10.07 -16.31
N LEU A 144 -8.29 11.31 -16.14
CA LEU A 144 -7.07 11.59 -15.35
C LEU A 144 -7.24 11.21 -13.87
N MET A 145 -8.43 11.43 -13.27
CA MET A 145 -8.72 10.96 -11.91
C MET A 145 -8.59 9.43 -11.81
N ASN A 146 -9.15 8.68 -12.75
CA ASN A 146 -9.03 7.22 -12.75
C ASN A 146 -7.61 6.73 -13.07
N GLU A 147 -6.83 7.45 -13.87
CA GLU A 147 -5.39 7.18 -14.04
C GLU A 147 -4.62 7.40 -12.74
N LYS A 148 -4.88 8.49 -12.02
CA LYS A 148 -4.26 8.76 -10.72
C LYS A 148 -4.61 7.69 -9.70
N VAL A 149 -5.86 7.22 -9.66
CA VAL A 149 -6.33 6.10 -8.83
C VAL A 149 -5.51 4.83 -9.12
N LYS A 150 -5.31 4.48 -10.39
CA LYS A 150 -4.46 3.33 -10.79
C LYS A 150 -3.00 3.51 -10.40
N LEU A 151 -2.44 4.70 -10.56
CA LEU A 151 -1.05 5.01 -10.16
C LEU A 151 -0.84 4.86 -8.65
N LEU A 152 -1.88 5.13 -7.84
CA LEU A 152 -1.87 4.91 -6.40
C LEU A 152 -2.16 3.45 -6.00
N GLY A 153 -2.41 2.55 -6.95
CA GLY A 153 -2.71 1.14 -6.68
C GLY A 153 -4.10 0.90 -6.07
N LEU A 154 -5.06 1.81 -6.29
CA LEU A 154 -6.39 1.77 -5.69
C LEU A 154 -7.39 1.08 -6.63
N GLU A 155 -7.52 -0.23 -6.50
CA GLU A 155 -8.31 -1.06 -7.42
C GLU A 155 -9.82 -0.97 -7.16
N ASP A 156 -10.23 -0.54 -5.95
CA ASP A 156 -11.62 -0.49 -5.51
C ASP A 156 -12.27 0.88 -5.71
N THR A 157 -11.58 1.81 -6.39
CA THR A 157 -12.08 3.17 -6.66
C THR A 157 -12.41 3.36 -8.13
N HIS A 158 -13.63 3.85 -8.40
CA HIS A 158 -14.08 4.26 -9.73
C HIS A 158 -14.75 5.64 -9.67
N VAL A 159 -14.23 6.57 -10.48
CA VAL A 159 -14.68 7.97 -10.50
C VAL A 159 -15.42 8.25 -11.79
N VAL A 160 -16.58 8.92 -11.70
CA VAL A 160 -17.43 9.30 -12.84
C VAL A 160 -17.71 10.80 -12.91
N ASN A 161 -17.47 11.54 -11.81
CA ASN A 161 -17.56 13.00 -11.81
C ASN A 161 -16.60 13.62 -10.77
N PRO A 162 -16.19 14.90 -10.94
CA PRO A 162 -15.19 15.53 -10.07
C PRO A 162 -15.71 15.95 -8.70
N CYS A 163 -17.01 15.91 -8.46
CA CYS A 163 -17.61 16.53 -7.28
C CYS A 163 -18.21 15.54 -6.26
N GLY A 164 -18.51 14.31 -6.68
CA GLY A 164 -19.10 13.28 -5.82
C GLY A 164 -20.62 13.32 -5.71
N LEU A 165 -21.30 14.08 -6.55
CA LEU A 165 -22.76 14.03 -6.65
C LEU A 165 -23.24 12.69 -7.18
N GLU A 166 -24.35 12.18 -6.65
CA GLU A 166 -25.05 11.00 -7.14
C GLU A 166 -25.88 11.26 -8.40
N SER A 167 -26.14 12.54 -8.72
CA SER A 167 -26.73 12.97 -9.98
C SER A 167 -25.72 13.79 -10.77
N ASN A 168 -25.54 13.51 -12.03
CA ASN A 168 -24.66 14.28 -12.90
C ASN A 168 -25.45 15.35 -13.65
N ALA A 169 -25.41 16.60 -13.17
CA ALA A 169 -26.12 17.72 -13.79
C ALA A 169 -25.55 18.08 -15.20
N VAL A 170 -24.29 17.75 -15.45
CA VAL A 170 -23.61 17.99 -16.75
C VAL A 170 -23.95 16.89 -17.75
N ASP A 171 -24.14 15.66 -17.30
CA ASP A 171 -24.55 14.51 -18.10
C ASP A 171 -25.71 13.77 -17.42
N PRO A 172 -26.94 14.24 -17.54
CA PRO A 172 -28.10 13.69 -16.81
C PRO A 172 -28.46 12.25 -17.18
N TYR A 173 -27.93 11.76 -18.30
CA TYR A 173 -28.14 10.36 -18.75
C TYR A 173 -27.17 9.39 -18.08
N ASN A 174 -26.05 9.86 -17.59
CA ASN A 174 -25.15 9.02 -16.78
C ASN A 174 -25.68 8.88 -15.36
N LYS A 175 -26.05 7.65 -15.00
CA LYS A 175 -26.57 7.27 -13.67
C LYS A 175 -25.52 6.64 -12.77
N GLU A 176 -24.30 6.50 -13.23
CA GLU A 176 -23.19 6.00 -12.42
C GLU A 176 -22.80 7.02 -11.35
N ILE A 177 -22.30 6.50 -10.23
CA ILE A 177 -21.85 7.30 -9.09
C ILE A 177 -20.41 6.96 -8.74
N ASN A 178 -19.72 7.88 -8.09
CA ASN A 178 -18.39 7.64 -7.58
C ASN A 178 -18.41 6.57 -6.49
N ILE A 179 -17.66 5.49 -6.69
CA ILE A 179 -17.53 4.39 -5.74
C ILE A 179 -16.06 4.31 -5.29
N SER A 180 -15.86 4.09 -4.00
CA SER A 180 -14.54 3.87 -3.41
C SER A 180 -14.67 3.09 -2.09
N THR A 181 -13.57 2.92 -1.38
CA THR A 181 -13.51 2.29 -0.06
C THR A 181 -12.95 3.28 0.97
N ALA A 182 -13.17 3.02 2.26
CA ALA A 182 -12.57 3.85 3.30
C ALA A 182 -11.04 3.80 3.25
N TYR A 183 -10.46 2.65 2.87
CA TYR A 183 -9.03 2.48 2.67
C TYR A 183 -8.51 3.35 1.51
N ASP A 184 -9.12 3.25 0.33
CA ASP A 184 -8.68 4.00 -0.84
C ASP A 184 -8.80 5.51 -0.62
N ILE A 185 -9.90 5.94 0.02
CA ILE A 185 -10.08 7.37 0.39
C ILE A 185 -9.02 7.81 1.41
N ALA A 186 -8.58 6.95 2.35
CA ALA A 186 -7.50 7.29 3.27
C ALA A 186 -6.15 7.46 2.54
N VAL A 187 -5.85 6.62 1.56
CA VAL A 187 -4.66 6.76 0.72
C VAL A 187 -4.71 8.03 -0.12
N ILE A 188 -5.84 8.31 -0.77
CA ILE A 188 -6.06 9.58 -1.51
C ILE A 188 -5.87 10.78 -0.57
N ALA A 189 -6.43 10.73 0.62
CA ALA A 189 -6.34 11.80 1.62
C ALA A 189 -4.89 12.01 2.07
N LYS A 190 -4.15 10.95 2.35
CA LYS A 190 -2.73 11.00 2.70
C LYS A 190 -1.92 11.69 1.60
N GLU A 191 -2.14 11.32 0.33
CA GLU A 191 -1.46 11.96 -0.80
C GLU A 191 -1.86 13.44 -0.95
N ALA A 192 -3.15 13.75 -0.85
CA ALA A 192 -3.62 15.14 -0.91
C ALA A 192 -3.03 16.02 0.20
N TYR A 193 -2.90 15.51 1.42
CA TYR A 193 -2.34 16.25 2.56
C TYR A 193 -0.84 16.54 2.42
N LYS A 194 -0.08 15.79 1.62
CA LYS A 194 1.33 16.10 1.30
C LYS A 194 1.46 17.43 0.53
N ASN A 195 0.43 17.79 -0.25
CA ASN A 195 0.41 19.06 -0.95
C ASN A 195 0.15 20.21 0.04
N SER A 196 1.10 21.15 0.14
CA SER A 196 1.04 22.26 1.10
C SER A 196 -0.18 23.16 0.85
N TRP A 197 -0.53 23.40 -0.40
CA TRP A 197 -1.68 24.24 -0.75
C TRP A 197 -3.00 23.66 -0.23
N ILE A 198 -3.24 22.37 -0.45
CA ILE A 198 -4.43 21.68 0.08
C ILE A 198 -4.41 21.71 1.61
N ARG A 199 -3.28 21.36 2.22
CA ARG A 199 -3.13 21.34 3.69
C ARG A 199 -3.42 22.70 4.31
N GLU A 200 -2.81 23.76 3.79
CA GLU A 200 -3.05 25.15 4.25
C GLU A 200 -4.53 25.57 4.10
N THR A 201 -5.17 25.14 2.99
CA THR A 201 -6.57 25.47 2.74
C THR A 201 -7.52 24.82 3.75
N ILE A 202 -7.33 23.52 4.04
CA ILE A 202 -8.24 22.77 4.92
C ILE A 202 -8.00 23.03 6.41
N SER A 203 -6.83 23.54 6.78
CA SER A 203 -6.50 23.91 8.16
C SER A 203 -6.83 25.36 8.51
N ASN A 204 -7.53 26.07 7.63
CA ASN A 204 -7.90 27.46 7.86
C ASN A 204 -8.99 27.57 8.94
N GLU A 205 -8.57 27.88 10.16
CA GLU A 205 -9.42 28.02 11.35
C GLU A 205 -10.22 29.34 11.39
N ASN A 206 -10.02 30.26 10.44
CA ASN A 206 -10.75 31.49 10.38
C ASN A 206 -12.24 31.20 10.17
N SER A 207 -13.06 31.54 11.14
CA SER A 207 -14.52 31.38 11.07
C SER A 207 -15.18 32.12 9.88
N ASN A 208 -14.47 33.09 9.29
CA ASN A 208 -14.92 33.93 8.19
C ASN A 208 -14.03 33.75 6.95
N VAL A 209 -14.05 32.55 6.34
CA VAL A 209 -13.39 32.38 5.07
C VAL A 209 -14.16 33.08 3.97
N THR A 210 -13.49 33.94 3.23
CA THR A 210 -14.07 34.71 2.13
C THR A 210 -13.30 34.44 0.85
N ILE A 211 -13.99 34.32 -0.26
CA ILE A 211 -13.44 34.27 -1.60
C ILE A 211 -13.83 35.50 -2.39
N ASN A 212 -13.08 35.82 -3.43
CA ASN A 212 -13.41 36.94 -4.32
C ASN A 212 -13.80 36.39 -5.72
N ILE A 213 -14.99 36.82 -6.20
CA ILE A 213 -15.48 36.53 -7.56
C ILE A 213 -15.83 37.84 -8.23
N GLU A 214 -15.14 38.18 -9.32
CA GLU A 214 -15.34 39.43 -10.05
C GLU A 214 -15.34 40.69 -9.14
N GLY A 215 -14.40 40.77 -8.20
CA GLY A 215 -14.26 41.89 -7.28
C GLY A 215 -15.22 41.85 -6.08
N GLU A 216 -16.19 40.96 -6.01
CA GLU A 216 -17.11 40.82 -4.87
C GLU A 216 -16.64 39.73 -3.90
N ASN A 217 -16.70 40.05 -2.62
CA ASN A 217 -16.38 39.15 -1.53
C ASN A 217 -17.56 38.23 -1.18
N VAL A 218 -17.36 36.91 -1.27
CA VAL A 218 -18.38 35.88 -0.97
C VAL A 218 -17.95 35.07 0.26
N PRO A 219 -18.71 35.17 1.38
CA PRO A 219 -18.38 34.39 2.57
C PRO A 219 -18.72 32.92 2.38
N LEU A 220 -17.81 32.02 2.83
CA LEU A 220 -17.96 30.57 2.77
C LEU A 220 -18.28 30.00 4.15
N LYS A 221 -19.30 29.15 4.22
CA LYS A 221 -19.58 28.36 5.42
C LYS A 221 -18.66 27.18 5.53
N ILE A 222 -17.90 27.09 6.61
CA ILE A 222 -17.05 25.93 6.92
C ILE A 222 -17.92 24.69 7.20
N ARG A 223 -17.65 23.58 6.54
CA ARG A 223 -18.41 22.33 6.69
C ARG A 223 -17.85 21.43 7.78
N ASN A 224 -16.55 21.52 8.07
CA ASN A 224 -15.91 20.76 9.15
C ASN A 224 -16.29 21.37 10.52
N LYS A 225 -17.16 20.70 11.27
CA LYS A 225 -17.67 21.20 12.56
C LYS A 225 -16.69 21.00 13.73
N ILE A 226 -15.63 20.24 13.53
CA ILE A 226 -14.63 19.92 14.58
C ILE A 226 -13.25 20.51 14.28
N LEU A 227 -13.15 21.38 13.28
CA LEU A 227 -11.87 22.03 12.94
C LEU A 227 -11.31 22.79 14.16
N GLY A 228 -10.03 22.62 14.45
CA GLY A 228 -9.35 23.17 15.62
C GLY A 228 -9.68 22.48 16.95
N GLN A 229 -10.55 21.47 16.96
CA GLN A 229 -10.95 20.73 18.15
C GLN A 229 -10.39 19.31 18.14
N TYR A 230 -10.12 18.75 19.32
CA TYR A 230 -9.67 17.36 19.48
C TYR A 230 -8.41 16.99 18.69
N GLY A 231 -7.59 17.99 18.32
CA GLY A 231 -6.43 17.80 17.43
C GLY A 231 -6.79 17.67 15.95
N ASN A 232 -8.03 17.95 15.55
CA ASN A 232 -8.39 18.01 14.15
C ASN A 232 -7.81 19.27 13.49
N VAL A 233 -6.97 19.06 12.49
CA VAL A 233 -6.27 20.12 11.75
C VAL A 233 -6.81 20.30 10.33
N GLY A 234 -7.90 19.63 9.99
CA GLY A 234 -8.50 19.75 8.66
C GLY A 234 -9.44 18.58 8.34
N GLY A 235 -10.07 18.65 7.19
CA GLY A 235 -10.91 17.55 6.73
C GLY A 235 -11.78 17.90 5.53
N LYS A 236 -12.45 16.85 5.01
CA LYS A 236 -13.40 16.96 3.91
C LYS A 236 -14.69 16.21 4.22
N THR A 237 -15.80 16.91 4.22
CA THR A 237 -17.14 16.33 4.40
C THR A 237 -17.73 15.86 3.08
N GLY A 238 -18.59 14.85 3.14
CA GLY A 238 -19.47 14.40 2.07
C GLY A 238 -20.87 14.10 2.63
N ASN A 239 -21.92 14.38 1.87
CA ASN A 239 -23.28 14.03 2.25
C ASN A 239 -24.15 13.93 1.00
N GLU A 240 -24.59 12.73 0.68
CA GLU A 240 -25.53 12.42 -0.40
C GLU A 240 -26.50 11.32 0.09
N VAL A 241 -27.55 11.02 -0.67
CA VAL A 241 -28.61 10.13 -0.21
C VAL A 241 -28.11 8.70 -0.01
N GLN A 242 -27.40 8.12 -0.98
CA GLN A 242 -26.87 6.76 -0.92
C GLN A 242 -25.58 6.68 -0.09
N ALA A 243 -24.72 7.73 -0.22
CA ALA A 243 -23.45 7.78 0.51
C ALA A 243 -23.65 7.97 2.02
N GLY A 244 -24.78 8.50 2.46
CA GLY A 244 -24.94 8.95 3.83
C GLY A 244 -23.99 10.10 4.16
N HIS A 245 -23.71 10.31 5.44
CA HIS A 245 -22.77 11.32 5.89
C HIS A 245 -21.35 10.74 5.94
N CYS A 246 -20.42 11.35 5.21
CA CYS A 246 -19.03 10.95 5.10
C CYS A 246 -18.10 12.05 5.61
N PHE A 247 -17.01 11.68 6.26
CA PHE A 247 -15.98 12.63 6.67
C PHE A 247 -14.59 12.00 6.61
N VAL A 248 -13.66 12.75 6.03
CA VAL A 248 -12.23 12.52 6.11
C VAL A 248 -11.65 13.56 7.05
N GLY A 249 -11.07 13.12 8.16
CA GLY A 249 -10.48 14.01 9.18
C GLY A 249 -8.97 13.84 9.27
N PHE A 250 -8.23 14.94 9.30
CA PHE A 250 -6.80 14.97 9.58
C PHE A 250 -6.61 15.41 11.03
N PHE A 251 -5.81 14.63 11.76
CA PHE A 251 -5.58 14.87 13.19
C PHE A 251 -4.08 14.91 13.49
N GLN A 252 -3.69 15.83 14.38
CA GLN A 252 -2.33 15.97 14.85
C GLN A 252 -2.30 16.07 16.36
N ARG A 253 -1.62 15.13 17.02
CA ARG A 253 -1.37 15.11 18.48
C ARG A 253 0.00 14.50 18.74
N ASP A 254 0.75 15.01 19.68
CA ASP A 254 2.01 14.45 20.16
C ASP A 254 2.99 14.06 19.04
N ASN A 255 3.12 14.92 18.04
CA ASN A 255 3.93 14.70 16.82
C ASN A 255 3.52 13.47 15.97
N ARG A 256 2.31 12.97 16.12
CA ARG A 256 1.73 11.94 15.26
C ARG A 256 0.63 12.54 14.40
N ASN A 257 0.66 12.21 13.13
CA ASN A 257 -0.30 12.65 12.12
C ASN A 257 -1.19 11.47 11.72
N LEU A 258 -2.48 11.55 11.98
CA LEU A 258 -3.44 10.51 11.62
C LEU A 258 -4.45 11.03 10.59
N VAL A 259 -4.79 10.20 9.62
CA VAL A 259 -5.98 10.36 8.80
C VAL A 259 -7.05 9.37 9.25
N THR A 260 -8.27 9.86 9.38
CA THR A 260 -9.45 9.04 9.68
C THR A 260 -10.46 9.19 8.56
N VAL A 261 -11.13 8.10 8.20
CA VAL A 261 -12.23 8.11 7.25
C VAL A 261 -13.42 7.42 7.89
N ALA A 262 -14.58 8.07 7.85
CA ALA A 262 -15.87 7.50 8.20
C ALA A 262 -16.82 7.66 7.01
N LEU A 263 -17.35 6.55 6.50
CA LEU A 263 -18.28 6.52 5.37
C LEU A 263 -19.62 5.94 5.80
N ASN A 264 -20.67 6.48 5.22
CA ASN A 264 -22.05 6.07 5.47
C ASN A 264 -22.41 6.07 6.97
N SER A 265 -22.14 7.20 7.65
CA SER A 265 -22.67 7.46 8.98
C SER A 265 -24.08 8.03 8.84
N GLN A 266 -25.01 7.62 9.71
CA GLN A 266 -26.34 8.21 9.75
C GLN A 266 -26.24 9.69 10.14
N TYR A 267 -27.03 10.54 9.49
CA TYR A 267 -26.92 11.98 9.66
C TYR A 267 -27.15 12.44 11.11
N GLY A 268 -28.10 11.83 11.81
CA GLY A 268 -28.51 12.27 13.14
C GLY A 268 -29.34 13.56 13.13
N LEU A 269 -29.84 13.98 14.30
CA LEU A 269 -30.71 15.16 14.42
C LEU A 269 -29.98 16.47 14.13
N ASP A 270 -28.72 16.56 14.51
CA ASP A 270 -27.86 17.76 14.38
C ASP A 270 -26.74 17.61 13.34
N GLY A 271 -26.66 16.46 12.65
CA GLY A 271 -25.62 16.13 11.68
C GLY A 271 -24.21 16.06 12.28
N THR A 272 -24.08 15.60 13.53
CA THR A 272 -22.78 15.50 14.22
C THR A 272 -22.25 14.06 14.29
N ASN A 273 -23.06 13.05 14.02
CA ASN A 273 -22.67 11.65 14.17
C ASN A 273 -21.33 11.30 13.50
N VAL A 274 -21.13 11.70 12.24
CA VAL A 274 -19.89 11.41 11.50
C VAL A 274 -18.66 12.07 12.15
N PHE A 275 -18.82 13.23 12.79
CA PHE A 275 -17.73 13.89 13.51
C PHE A 275 -17.43 13.20 14.82
N ASN A 276 -18.46 12.70 15.54
CA ASN A 276 -18.32 11.89 16.75
C ASN A 276 -17.64 10.56 16.42
N ASP A 277 -18.06 9.88 15.35
CA ASP A 277 -17.41 8.67 14.84
C ASP A 277 -15.92 8.93 14.58
N THR A 278 -15.62 9.98 13.83
CA THR A 278 -14.25 10.32 13.41
C THR A 278 -13.36 10.68 14.60
N LYS A 279 -13.91 11.41 15.58
CA LYS A 279 -13.22 11.68 16.84
C LYS A 279 -12.92 10.40 17.61
N ALA A 280 -13.90 9.50 17.76
CA ALA A 280 -13.72 8.24 18.45
C ALA A 280 -12.65 7.35 17.77
N ILE A 281 -12.64 7.32 16.44
CA ILE A 281 -11.64 6.60 15.64
C ILE A 281 -10.24 7.22 15.85
N ALA A 282 -10.13 8.55 15.86
CA ALA A 282 -8.86 9.23 16.12
C ALA A 282 -8.34 8.97 17.53
N ASP A 283 -9.20 9.08 18.55
CA ASP A 283 -8.84 8.81 19.94
C ASP A 283 -8.34 7.36 20.11
N TYR A 284 -9.01 6.40 19.46
CA TYR A 284 -8.55 5.01 19.41
C TYR A 284 -7.18 4.92 18.73
N GLY A 285 -7.00 5.54 17.56
CA GLY A 285 -5.75 5.52 16.82
C GLY A 285 -4.54 6.02 17.61
N TYR A 286 -4.73 7.05 18.44
CA TYR A 286 -3.68 7.55 19.34
C TYR A 286 -3.39 6.63 20.52
N SER A 287 -4.39 5.90 21.02
CA SER A 287 -4.25 4.98 22.18
C SER A 287 -3.90 3.54 21.78
N ALA A 288 -4.06 3.16 20.53
CA ALA A 288 -3.84 1.81 20.05
C ALA A 288 -2.40 1.36 20.25
N LYS A 289 -2.23 0.09 20.61
CA LYS A 289 -0.92 -0.54 20.80
C LYS A 289 -0.68 -1.59 19.74
N LYS A 290 0.57 -1.68 19.30
CA LYS A 290 1.00 -2.73 18.37
C LYS A 290 1.04 -4.07 19.08
N GLU A 291 0.69 -5.13 18.36
CA GLU A 291 0.87 -6.52 18.77
C GLU A 291 2.18 -7.09 18.18
N ILE A 292 2.68 -8.14 18.81
CA ILE A 292 3.92 -8.79 18.35
C ILE A 292 3.56 -9.75 17.20
N PHE A 293 4.12 -9.49 16.02
CA PHE A 293 4.08 -10.40 14.88
C PHE A 293 5.13 -11.50 14.99
N LYS A 294 6.37 -11.13 15.32
CA LYS A 294 7.50 -12.05 15.56
C LYS A 294 8.27 -11.60 16.79
N LYS A 295 8.61 -12.54 17.67
CA LYS A 295 9.45 -12.25 18.85
C LYS A 295 10.93 -12.23 18.49
N ALA A 296 11.73 -11.52 19.27
CA ALA A 296 13.17 -11.67 19.25
C ALA A 296 13.57 -13.14 19.45
N GLY A 297 14.41 -13.66 18.54
CA GLY A 297 14.78 -15.07 18.53
C GLY A 297 14.00 -15.95 17.56
N ASP A 298 12.89 -15.49 17.01
CA ASP A 298 12.12 -16.21 15.99
C ASP A 298 12.82 -16.19 14.63
N GLU A 299 12.58 -17.24 13.84
CA GLU A 299 12.93 -17.22 12.41
C GLU A 299 11.97 -16.31 11.66
N ILE A 300 12.54 -15.31 10.96
CA ILE A 300 11.78 -14.28 10.25
C ILE A 300 11.91 -14.34 8.74
N ALA A 301 12.94 -14.98 8.23
CA ALA A 301 13.17 -15.15 6.80
C ALA A 301 14.15 -16.28 6.55
N THR A 302 14.14 -16.77 5.32
CA THR A 302 15.13 -17.72 4.82
C THR A 302 15.81 -17.14 3.61
N ILE A 303 17.14 -17.00 3.63
CA ILE A 303 17.92 -16.37 2.56
C ILE A 303 18.85 -17.37 1.87
N LYS A 304 19.06 -17.19 0.55
CA LYS A 304 20.01 -17.96 -0.25
C LYS A 304 21.33 -17.21 -0.30
N LEU A 305 22.40 -17.86 0.21
CA LEU A 305 23.74 -17.30 0.20
C LEU A 305 24.64 -18.09 -0.72
N GLN A 306 25.51 -17.39 -1.45
CA GLN A 306 26.42 -18.00 -2.41
C GLN A 306 27.75 -18.40 -1.74
N TYR A 307 28.26 -19.59 -2.07
CA TYR A 307 29.62 -20.02 -1.75
C TYR A 307 30.27 -20.73 -2.92
N ARG A 308 31.59 -20.83 -2.95
CA ARG A 308 32.30 -21.67 -3.92
C ARG A 308 32.57 -23.03 -3.33
N LYS A 309 32.29 -24.08 -4.11
CA LYS A 309 32.35 -25.48 -3.63
C LYS A 309 33.74 -25.86 -3.13
N TYR A 310 34.80 -25.36 -3.75
CA TYR A 310 36.20 -25.67 -3.43
C TYR A 310 36.96 -24.41 -2.99
N GLY A 311 36.36 -23.52 -2.19
CA GLY A 311 36.95 -22.30 -1.68
C GLY A 311 37.05 -21.22 -2.72
N VAL A 312 38.28 -20.84 -3.11
CA VAL A 312 38.50 -19.80 -4.13
C VAL A 312 38.16 -20.32 -5.53
N PHE A 313 38.24 -21.64 -5.75
CA PHE A 313 37.97 -22.29 -7.01
C PHE A 313 36.67 -23.07 -7.01
N GLY A 314 36.18 -23.46 -8.18
CA GLY A 314 35.04 -24.33 -8.34
C GLY A 314 33.70 -23.57 -8.55
N PRO A 315 32.66 -24.35 -8.88
CA PRO A 315 31.36 -23.80 -9.22
C PRO A 315 30.71 -23.08 -8.02
N LYS A 316 29.98 -22.05 -8.34
CA LYS A 316 29.12 -21.37 -7.37
C LYS A 316 28.00 -22.31 -6.90
N LYS A 317 27.80 -22.39 -5.60
CA LYS A 317 26.74 -23.16 -4.95
C LYS A 317 25.99 -22.20 -4.00
N TYR A 318 24.79 -22.58 -3.63
CA TYR A 318 23.95 -21.83 -2.72
C TYR A 318 23.67 -22.64 -1.47
N ILE A 319 23.61 -21.96 -0.35
CA ILE A 319 23.13 -22.48 0.92
C ILE A 319 21.96 -21.66 1.40
N THR A 320 20.88 -22.31 1.77
CA THR A 320 19.70 -21.69 2.37
C THR A 320 19.90 -21.63 3.87
N VAL A 321 19.73 -20.45 4.46
CA VAL A 321 19.97 -20.22 5.89
C VAL A 321 18.86 -19.37 6.49
N PRO A 322 18.43 -19.70 7.72
CA PRO A 322 17.44 -18.87 8.43
C PRO A 322 18.08 -17.57 8.92
N VAL A 323 17.22 -16.55 9.04
CA VAL A 323 17.51 -15.28 9.66
C VAL A 323 16.65 -15.18 10.92
N ILE A 324 17.29 -14.86 12.04
CA ILE A 324 16.67 -14.80 13.35
C ILE A 324 16.45 -13.34 13.74
N ALA A 325 15.26 -12.99 14.19
CA ALA A 325 14.91 -11.65 14.67
C ALA A 325 15.81 -11.23 15.83
N LEU A 326 16.30 -9.98 15.82
CA LEU A 326 17.08 -9.40 16.90
C LEU A 326 16.22 -8.62 17.91
N GLU A 327 15.04 -8.23 17.49
CA GLU A 327 14.07 -7.45 18.24
C GLU A 327 12.66 -7.92 17.91
N ASP A 328 11.68 -7.61 18.75
CA ASP A 328 10.29 -7.91 18.47
C ASP A 328 9.82 -7.10 17.25
N ILE A 329 9.19 -7.76 16.30
CA ILE A 329 8.56 -7.11 15.15
C ILE A 329 7.10 -6.94 15.47
N THR A 330 6.64 -5.70 15.48
CA THR A 330 5.29 -5.34 15.90
C THR A 330 4.52 -4.63 14.81
N TYR A 331 3.19 -4.78 14.82
CA TYR A 331 2.27 -4.15 13.88
C TYR A 331 0.91 -3.90 14.55
N TYR A 332 0.06 -3.09 13.93
CA TYR A 332 -1.33 -2.96 14.37
C TYR A 332 -2.16 -4.07 13.73
N LYS A 333 -2.71 -4.95 14.58
CA LYS A 333 -3.56 -6.06 14.16
C LYS A 333 -4.94 -5.57 13.75
N ASN A 334 -5.30 -5.82 12.49
CA ASN A 334 -6.59 -5.47 11.90
C ASN A 334 -6.80 -6.24 10.58
N ASP A 335 -8.00 -6.16 9.99
CA ASP A 335 -8.39 -6.89 8.79
C ASP A 335 -7.65 -6.45 7.49
N ILE A 336 -6.95 -5.33 7.52
CA ILE A 336 -6.11 -4.86 6.40
C ILE A 336 -4.70 -5.42 6.50
N ASN A 337 -4.14 -5.48 7.71
CA ASN A 337 -2.75 -5.88 7.94
C ASN A 337 -2.59 -7.40 8.07
N ASP A 338 -3.56 -8.07 8.72
CA ASP A 338 -3.52 -9.50 9.01
C ASP A 338 -3.47 -10.34 7.72
N GLY A 339 -2.47 -11.21 7.63
CA GLY A 339 -2.23 -12.06 6.46
C GLY A 339 -1.50 -11.39 5.30
N HIS A 340 -1.15 -10.11 5.42
CA HIS A 340 -0.40 -9.36 4.43
C HIS A 340 1.04 -9.04 4.88
N GLU A 341 1.45 -9.51 6.07
CA GLU A 341 2.78 -9.28 6.63
C GLU A 341 3.84 -10.02 5.81
N LYS A 342 4.82 -9.29 5.29
CA LYS A 342 5.95 -9.86 4.54
C LYS A 342 7.27 -9.36 5.11
N ILE A 343 8.23 -10.31 5.22
CA ILE A 343 9.60 -9.97 5.58
C ILE A 343 10.51 -10.48 4.45
N GLU A 344 11.20 -9.57 3.80
CA GLU A 344 12.01 -9.88 2.63
C GLU A 344 13.44 -9.32 2.73
N TYR A 345 14.38 -10.07 2.16
CA TYR A 345 15.76 -9.63 2.02
C TYR A 345 16.10 -9.37 0.57
N ASN A 346 16.28 -8.11 0.19
CA ASN A 346 16.45 -7.68 -1.20
C ASN A 346 17.88 -7.83 -1.76
N ASN A 347 18.81 -8.42 -1.02
CA ASN A 347 20.20 -8.58 -1.45
C ASN A 347 20.53 -10.03 -1.80
N GLU A 348 20.01 -10.54 -2.90
CA GLU A 348 20.32 -11.86 -3.40
C GLU A 348 21.82 -12.03 -3.76
N ASN A 349 22.30 -13.27 -3.72
CA ASN A 349 23.65 -13.67 -4.15
C ASN A 349 24.82 -13.11 -3.31
N LYS A 350 24.59 -12.65 -2.09
CA LYS A 350 25.68 -12.27 -1.17
C LYS A 350 26.49 -13.51 -0.76
N SER A 351 27.79 -13.28 -0.50
CA SER A 351 28.69 -14.33 -0.06
C SER A 351 28.33 -14.86 1.32
N ALA A 352 28.19 -16.20 1.43
CA ALA A 352 27.95 -16.87 2.69
C ALA A 352 29.04 -16.58 3.74
N TRP A 353 30.30 -16.41 3.30
CA TRP A 353 31.43 -16.03 4.18
C TRP A 353 31.29 -14.63 4.74
N LYS A 354 30.82 -13.68 3.92
CA LYS A 354 30.66 -12.28 4.35
C LYS A 354 29.51 -12.10 5.33
N LEU A 355 28.41 -12.87 5.16
CA LEU A 355 27.19 -12.72 5.95
C LEU A 355 27.08 -13.72 7.11
N SER A 356 27.94 -14.74 7.19
CA SER A 356 27.92 -15.71 8.28
C SER A 356 27.99 -15.04 9.65
N GLY A 357 26.94 -15.21 10.47
CA GLY A 357 26.81 -14.66 11.82
C GLY A 357 26.66 -13.14 11.88
N LYS A 358 26.46 -12.48 10.75
CA LYS A 358 26.26 -11.03 10.69
C LYS A 358 24.81 -10.65 10.90
N ASN A 359 24.63 -9.44 11.42
CA ASN A 359 23.33 -8.77 11.43
C ASN A 359 23.07 -8.17 10.04
N ILE A 360 21.84 -8.28 9.59
CA ILE A 360 21.36 -7.73 8.33
C ILE A 360 20.05 -6.99 8.57
N GLU A 361 19.75 -6.06 7.69
CA GLU A 361 18.43 -5.42 7.61
C GLU A 361 17.57 -6.13 6.58
N LEU A 362 16.32 -6.37 6.95
CA LEU A 362 15.28 -6.90 6.08
C LEU A 362 14.15 -5.88 5.99
N ASN A 363 13.35 -5.99 4.94
CA ASN A 363 12.17 -5.16 4.75
C ASN A 363 10.96 -5.87 5.36
N PHE A 364 10.28 -5.22 6.29
CA PHE A 364 8.97 -5.61 6.77
C PHE A 364 7.94 -4.73 6.07
N THR A 365 6.97 -5.34 5.40
CA THR A 365 5.95 -4.65 4.61
C THR A 365 4.56 -5.11 4.98
N LEU A 366 3.63 -4.16 5.04
CA LEU A 366 2.19 -4.30 5.08
C LEU A 366 1.60 -3.48 3.93
N PRO A 367 0.30 -3.55 3.63
CA PRO A 367 -0.33 -2.63 2.70
C PRO A 367 -0.01 -1.16 3.09
N ASP A 368 0.53 -0.39 2.15
CA ASP A 368 0.98 1.01 2.32
C ASP A 368 2.02 1.28 3.44
N TYR A 369 2.52 0.25 4.11
CA TYR A 369 3.51 0.40 5.17
C TYR A 369 4.81 -0.32 4.84
N TYR A 370 5.91 0.34 5.16
CA TYR A 370 7.26 -0.20 5.01
C TYR A 370 8.12 0.19 6.21
N SER A 371 8.83 -0.79 6.76
CA SER A 371 9.86 -0.55 7.78
C SER A 371 11.04 -1.50 7.61
N LYS A 372 12.16 -1.16 8.24
CA LYS A 372 13.33 -2.03 8.31
C LYS A 372 13.37 -2.74 9.64
N VAL A 373 13.63 -4.05 9.60
CA VAL A 373 13.78 -4.89 10.77
C VAL A 373 15.17 -5.54 10.76
N LYS A 374 15.72 -5.79 11.94
CA LYS A 374 17.06 -6.36 12.08
C LYS A 374 16.99 -7.86 12.35
N GLY A 375 17.77 -8.62 11.58
CA GLY A 375 17.89 -10.06 11.78
C GLY A 375 19.34 -10.51 11.76
N LYS A 376 19.64 -11.61 12.44
CA LYS A 376 20.95 -12.27 12.46
C LYS A 376 20.95 -13.50 11.56
N VAL A 377 21.88 -13.56 10.64
CA VAL A 377 22.07 -14.73 9.77
C VAL A 377 22.52 -15.92 10.61
N SER A 378 21.68 -16.94 10.72
CA SER A 378 21.94 -18.17 11.51
C SER A 378 22.84 -19.14 10.75
N LEU A 379 24.03 -18.67 10.38
CA LEU A 379 25.06 -19.47 9.73
C LEU A 379 26.36 -19.29 10.51
N ASN A 380 26.86 -20.40 11.08
CA ASN A 380 28.15 -20.42 11.77
C ASN A 380 29.28 -20.61 10.75
N LYS A 381 30.36 -19.85 10.88
CA LYS A 381 31.59 -20.00 10.08
C LYS A 381 32.16 -21.42 10.16
N PHE A 382 32.01 -22.10 11.28
CA PHE A 382 32.39 -23.52 11.46
C PHE A 382 31.60 -24.44 10.54
N LYS A 383 30.27 -24.23 10.41
CA LYS A 383 29.42 -25.02 9.50
C LYS A 383 29.84 -24.83 8.04
N LEU A 384 30.15 -23.57 7.66
CA LEU A 384 30.68 -23.22 6.35
C LEU A 384 32.05 -23.87 6.10
N LEU A 385 32.96 -23.79 7.07
CA LEU A 385 34.27 -24.40 6.99
C LEU A 385 34.18 -25.92 6.84
N LYS A 386 33.29 -26.59 7.57
CA LYS A 386 33.03 -28.03 7.44
C LYS A 386 32.55 -28.42 6.04
N ILE A 387 31.63 -27.65 5.46
CA ILE A 387 31.14 -27.85 4.10
C ILE A 387 32.28 -27.66 3.09
N TYR A 388 33.09 -26.64 3.30
CA TYR A 388 34.27 -26.36 2.47
C TYR A 388 35.32 -27.46 2.53
N MET A 389 35.74 -27.84 3.76
CA MET A 389 36.77 -28.91 3.96
C MET A 389 36.30 -30.24 3.41
N SER A 390 35.08 -30.66 3.67
CA SER A 390 34.51 -31.90 3.13
C SER A 390 34.53 -31.92 1.59
N SER A 391 34.13 -30.81 0.97
CA SER A 391 34.11 -30.69 -0.49
C SER A 391 35.52 -30.64 -1.10
N SER A 392 36.45 -29.94 -0.47
CA SER A 392 37.83 -29.82 -0.92
C SER A 392 38.59 -31.15 -0.73
N PHE A 393 38.37 -31.81 0.39
CA PHE A 393 38.96 -33.13 0.67
C PHE A 393 38.55 -34.16 -0.37
N MET A 394 37.24 -34.26 -0.67
CA MET A 394 36.73 -35.16 -1.71
C MET A 394 37.28 -34.81 -3.12
N PHE A 395 37.51 -33.51 -3.40
CA PHE A 395 38.16 -33.10 -4.65
C PHE A 395 39.61 -33.53 -4.72
N ILE A 396 40.38 -33.32 -3.65
CA ILE A 396 41.78 -33.74 -3.58
C ILE A 396 41.90 -35.25 -3.77
N ILE A 397 41.07 -36.05 -3.09
CA ILE A 397 41.04 -37.50 -3.29
C ILE A 397 40.81 -37.88 -4.76
N LYS A 398 39.83 -37.24 -5.42
CA LYS A 398 39.56 -37.50 -6.85
C LYS A 398 40.75 -37.15 -7.73
N VAL A 399 41.42 -36.04 -7.49
CA VAL A 399 42.62 -35.65 -8.23
C VAL A 399 43.76 -36.66 -8.02
N LEU A 400 43.99 -37.11 -6.76
CA LEU A 400 45.00 -38.13 -6.46
C LEU A 400 44.70 -39.46 -7.17
N VAL A 401 43.45 -39.91 -7.18
CA VAL A 401 43.05 -41.13 -7.92
C VAL A 401 43.35 -41.00 -9.41
N VAL A 402 42.99 -39.86 -10.02
CA VAL A 402 43.28 -39.59 -11.44
C VAL A 402 44.79 -39.63 -11.70
N LEU A 403 45.61 -39.00 -10.84
CA LEU A 403 47.05 -38.99 -10.97
C LEU A 403 47.65 -40.43 -10.83
N LEU A 404 47.15 -41.24 -9.88
CA LEU A 404 47.56 -42.64 -9.72
C LEU A 404 47.22 -43.48 -10.97
N VAL A 405 46.02 -43.28 -11.54
CA VAL A 405 45.63 -43.94 -12.79
C VAL A 405 46.54 -43.55 -13.95
N ILE A 406 46.86 -42.27 -14.08
CA ILE A 406 47.81 -41.77 -15.11
C ILE A 406 49.21 -42.39 -14.88
N ALA A 407 49.70 -42.37 -13.65
CA ALA A 407 51.00 -43.01 -13.30
C ALA A 407 51.04 -44.50 -13.62
N TYR A 408 49.93 -45.19 -13.33
CA TYR A 408 49.76 -46.58 -13.68
C TYR A 408 49.88 -46.88 -15.19
N PHE A 409 49.19 -46.07 -16.01
CA PHE A 409 49.26 -46.19 -17.47
C PHE A 409 50.65 -45.83 -18.01
N ILE A 410 51.30 -44.79 -17.47
CA ILE A 410 52.70 -44.48 -17.82
C ILE A 410 53.65 -45.69 -17.48
N ARG A 411 53.44 -46.26 -16.30
CA ARG A 411 54.23 -47.48 -15.90
C ARG A 411 54.01 -48.64 -16.85
N LEU A 412 52.79 -48.95 -17.22
CA LEU A 412 52.46 -50.00 -18.19
C LEU A 412 53.08 -49.69 -19.56
N ARG A 413 53.03 -48.47 -20.03
CA ARG A 413 53.66 -48.04 -21.30
C ARG A 413 55.18 -48.23 -21.26
N ASN A 414 55.81 -47.90 -20.13
CA ASN A 414 57.27 -48.09 -19.95
C ASN A 414 57.65 -49.55 -19.85
N LEU A 415 56.84 -50.41 -19.20
CA LEU A 415 57.07 -51.88 -19.17
C LEU A 415 56.93 -52.47 -20.57
N LYS A 416 55.93 -52.06 -21.36
CA LYS A 416 55.83 -52.57 -22.76
C LYS A 416 57.02 -52.12 -23.60
N ARG A 417 57.49 -50.88 -23.45
CA ARG A 417 58.70 -50.38 -24.13
C ARG A 417 59.97 -51.15 -23.73
N LYS A 418 60.14 -51.46 -22.44
CA LYS A 418 61.26 -52.31 -21.94
C LYS A 418 61.21 -53.75 -22.51
N ARG A 419 60.00 -54.31 -22.55
CA ARG A 419 59.82 -55.66 -23.16
C ARG A 419 60.15 -55.69 -24.68
N ALA A 420 59.69 -54.72 -25.41
CA ALA A 420 59.97 -54.57 -26.84
C ALA A 420 61.49 -54.43 -27.11
N ARG A 421 62.17 -53.56 -26.32
CA ARG A 421 63.61 -53.34 -26.41
C ARG A 421 64.41 -54.64 -26.06
N LYS A 422 63.92 -55.45 -25.11
CA LYS A 422 64.52 -56.72 -24.73
C LYS A 422 64.39 -57.79 -25.86
N ASN A 423 63.23 -57.78 -26.51
CA ASN A 423 62.97 -58.72 -27.63
C ASN A 423 63.79 -58.30 -28.88
N THR A 424 63.94 -57.02 -29.16
CA THR A 424 64.79 -56.56 -30.27
C THR A 424 66.27 -56.89 -30.04
N ARG A 425 66.74 -56.74 -28.79
CA ARG A 425 68.11 -57.16 -28.40
C ARG A 425 68.33 -58.68 -28.49
N LYS A 426 67.33 -59.50 -28.17
CA LYS A 426 67.39 -60.96 -28.27
C LYS A 426 67.43 -61.45 -29.73
N ASN A 427 66.65 -60.76 -30.59
CA ASN A 427 66.65 -61.06 -32.02
C ASN A 427 67.94 -60.58 -32.74
N LYS A 428 68.62 -59.51 -32.28
CA LYS A 428 69.96 -59.13 -32.80
C LYS A 428 71.10 -60.03 -32.36
N ARG A 429 70.94 -60.83 -31.28
CA ARG A 429 71.92 -61.77 -30.82
C ARG A 429 71.73 -63.19 -31.42
N ARG A 430 70.62 -63.42 -32.17
CA ARG A 430 70.33 -64.67 -32.89
C ARG A 430 70.55 -64.53 -34.40
N ARG A 431 70.95 -63.37 -34.90
CA ARG A 431 71.52 -63.16 -36.23
C ARG A 431 73.05 -63.01 -36.08
#